data_56fd422f9a867739843733063bd8bce6
#
_entry.id   56fd422f9a867739843733063bd8bce6
#
_cell.length_a   1.000
_cell.length_b   1.000
_cell.length_c   1.000
_cell.angle_alpha   90.00
_cell.angle_beta   90.00
_cell.angle_gamma   90.00
#
_symmetry.space_group_name_H-M   'P 1'
#
loop_
_entity.id
_entity.type
_entity.pdbx_description
1 polymer ?
#
loop_
_entity_poly.entity_id
_entity_poly.type
_entity_poly.pdbx_seq_one_letter_code
_entity_poly.pdbx_strand_id
1 'polypeptide(L)' 'MDGIFETKLLKYKKHIIQVFEDMFGQRYVYIDGKTQTYSINNAKRMISLCCQQ' A
#
# COMPACT_ATOMS: atom_id res chain seq x y z
N MET A 1 13.89 10.61 -11.62
CA MET A 1 13.59 10.44 -11.62
C MET A 1 12.79 10.18 -11.33
N ASP A 2 12.31 10.27 -11.03
CA ASP A 2 11.70 9.88 -10.68
C ASP A 2 10.58 10.33 -10.40
N GLY A 3 9.60 10.31 -10.76
CA GLY A 3 8.38 10.85 -10.44
C GLY A 3 7.52 10.08 -9.46
N ILE A 4 8.09 9.14 -8.79
CA ILE A 4 7.38 8.34 -7.80
C ILE A 4 8.05 8.49 -6.45
N PHE A 5 7.25 8.82 -5.44
CA PHE A 5 7.81 8.97 -4.10
C PHE A 5 6.81 8.49 -3.06
N GLU A 6 7.33 8.06 -1.94
CA GLU A 6 6.53 7.53 -0.86
C GLU A 6 5.88 8.67 -0.08
N THR A 7 4.56 8.63 0.06
CA THR A 7 3.86 9.69 0.77
C THR A 7 3.37 9.24 2.14
N LYS A 8 3.28 7.94 2.37
CA LYS A 8 2.77 7.46 3.63
C LYS A 8 3.26 6.04 3.89
N LEU A 9 3.50 5.74 5.15
CA LEU A 9 3.91 4.41 5.56
C LEU A 9 3.15 4.07 6.83
N LEU A 10 2.47 2.94 6.84
CA LEU A 10 1.78 2.51 8.04
C LEU A 10 1.85 1.01 8.18
N LYS A 11 1.53 0.56 9.37
CA LYS A 11 1.61 -0.86 9.68
C LYS A 11 0.23 -1.35 10.09
N TYR A 12 -0.15 -2.52 9.60
CA TYR A 12 -1.47 -3.07 9.87
C TYR A 12 -1.35 -4.58 9.98
N LYS A 13 -1.69 -5.12 11.16
CA LYS A 13 -1.66 -6.57 11.41
C LYS A 13 -0.35 -7.22 10.96
N LYS A 14 0.75 -6.62 11.38
CA LYS A 14 2.09 -7.12 11.07
C LYS A 14 2.49 -6.99 9.61
N HIS A 15 1.69 -6.31 8.82
CA HIS A 15 2.03 -6.02 7.44
C HIS A 15 2.30 -4.55 7.29
N ILE A 16 3.15 -4.22 6.34
CA ILE A 16 3.49 -2.82 6.10
C ILE A 16 2.80 -2.35 4.84
N ILE A 17 2.08 -1.24 4.97
CA ILE A 17 1.38 -0.65 3.84
C ILE A 17 2.12 0.61 3.45
N GLN A 18 2.57 0.67 2.21
CA GLN A 18 3.28 1.82 1.70
C GLN A 18 2.46 2.48 0.62
N VAL A 19 2.35 3.80 0.69
CA VAL A 19 1.60 4.56 -0.30
C VAL A 19 2.58 5.42 -1.08
N PHE A 20 2.55 5.28 -2.38
CA PHE A 20 3.39 6.07 -3.27
C PHE A 20 2.52 6.94 -4.15
N GLU A 21 3.09 8.01 -4.63
CA GLU A 21 2.36 8.91 -5.52
C GLU A 21 3.30 9.37 -6.60
N ASP A 22 2.83 9.41 -7.84
CA ASP A 22 3.68 9.88 -8.92
C ASP A 22 3.39 11.36 -9.17
N MET A 23 4.10 11.93 -10.15
CA MET A 23 4.00 13.36 -10.39
C MET A 23 2.65 13.75 -11.00
N PHE A 24 1.87 12.77 -11.42
CA PHE A 24 0.55 13.02 -11.97
C PHE A 24 -0.54 12.90 -10.92
N GLY A 25 -0.17 12.66 -9.67
CA GLY A 25 -1.14 12.51 -8.60
C GLY A 25 -1.73 11.13 -8.48
N GLN A 26 -1.22 10.19 -9.23
CA GLN A 26 -1.70 8.82 -9.18
C GLN A 26 -1.12 8.13 -7.96
N ARG A 27 -1.95 7.41 -7.24
CA ARG A 27 -1.50 6.73 -6.03
C ARG A 27 -1.34 5.24 -6.24
N TYR A 28 -0.35 4.70 -5.59
CA TYR A 28 -0.07 3.27 -5.62
C TYR A 28 0.12 2.80 -4.20
N VAL A 29 -0.55 1.74 -3.82
CA VAL A 29 -0.46 1.19 -2.48
C VAL A 29 0.14 -0.21 -2.55
N TYR A 30 1.16 -0.45 -1.74
CA TYR A 30 1.83 -1.74 -1.72
C TYR A 30 1.75 -2.36 -0.33
N ILE A 31 1.57 -3.66 -0.29
CA ILE A 31 1.56 -4.41 0.95
C ILE A 31 2.85 -5.21 1.01
N ASP A 32 3.69 -4.94 2.03
CA ASP A 32 4.97 -5.61 2.21
C ASP A 32 5.89 -5.47 1.01
N GLY A 33 5.67 -4.45 0.22
CA GLY A 33 6.50 -4.23 -0.96
C GLY A 33 6.28 -5.22 -2.07
N LYS A 34 5.27 -6.06 -1.97
CA LYS A 34 5.03 -7.10 -2.97
C LYS A 34 3.70 -6.94 -3.68
N THR A 35 2.64 -6.82 -2.92
CA THR A 35 1.30 -6.80 -3.48
C THR A 35 0.85 -5.38 -3.72
N GLN A 36 0.46 -5.08 -4.93
CA GLN A 36 -0.01 -3.76 -5.28
C GLN A 36 -1.52 -3.71 -5.22
N THR A 37 -2.03 -2.62 -4.66
CA THR A 37 -3.46 -2.40 -4.62
C THR A 37 -3.68 -0.91 -4.85
N TYR A 38 -4.93 -0.46 -4.90
CA TYR A 38 -5.21 0.91 -5.27
C TYR A 38 -5.75 1.77 -4.12
N SER A 39 -5.90 1.23 -2.95
CA SER A 39 -6.32 2.06 -1.82
C SER A 39 -5.91 1.41 -0.52
N ILE A 40 -5.82 2.24 0.51
CA ILE A 40 -5.45 1.75 1.84
C ILE A 40 -6.56 0.85 2.37
N ASN A 41 -7.82 1.21 2.14
CA ASN A 41 -8.93 0.39 2.59
C ASN A 41 -8.88 -0.99 1.94
N ASN A 42 -8.56 -1.03 0.67
CA ASN A 42 -8.47 -2.29 -0.03
C ASN A 42 -7.30 -3.11 0.51
N ALA A 43 -6.19 -2.44 0.81
CA ALA A 43 -5.03 -3.12 1.36
C ALA A 43 -5.37 -3.77 2.70
N LYS A 44 -6.05 -3.04 3.56
CA LYS A 44 -6.44 -3.56 4.86
C LYS A 44 -7.39 -4.75 4.71
N ARG A 45 -8.28 -4.67 3.75
CA ARG A 45 -9.22 -5.76 3.51
C ARG A 45 -8.48 -7.02 3.07
N MET A 46 -7.53 -6.87 2.16
CA MET A 46 -6.76 -7.99 1.68
C MET A 46 -5.95 -8.63 2.81
N ILE A 47 -5.36 -7.80 3.66
CA ILE A 47 -4.60 -8.29 4.79
C ILE A 47 -5.51 -9.05 5.75
N SER A 48 -6.68 -8.52 6.02
CA SER A 48 -7.63 -9.18 6.91
C SER A 48 -8.04 -10.55 6.39
N LEU A 49 -8.31 -10.62 5.10
CA LEU A 49 -8.68 -11.89 4.50
C LEU A 49 -7.54 -12.87 4.57
N CYS A 50 -6.34 -12.39 4.36
CA CYS A 50 -5.18 -13.24 4.38
C CYS A 50 -4.87 -13.75 5.78
N CYS A 51 -5.11 -12.92 6.78
CA CYS A 51 -4.80 -13.28 8.16
C CYS A 51 -5.86 -14.09 8.84
N GLN A 52 -6.90 -14.42 8.14
CA GLN A 52 -7.93 -15.20 8.75
C GLN A 52 -7.65 -16.64 8.77
N GLN A 53 -6.54 -17.03 8.29
CA GLN A 53 -6.23 -18.40 8.33
C GLN A 53 -5.69 -18.81 9.56
#